data_fa49aad18ad3ba7c4fa12cea5f645812
#
_entry.id   fa49aad18ad3ba7c4fa12cea5f645812
#
_cell.length_a   1.000
_cell.length_b   1.000
_cell.length_c   1.000
_cell.angle_alpha   90.00
_cell.angle_beta   90.00
_cell.angle_gamma   90.00
#
_symmetry.space_group_name_H-M   'P 1'
#
loop_
_entity.id
_entity.type
_entity.pdbx_description
1 polymer ?
#
loop_
_entity_poly.entity_id
_entity_poly.type
_entity_poly.pdbx_seq_one_letter_code
_entity_poly.pdbx_strand_id
1 'polypeptide(L)'
;MSTRLDKSWIVLESRENAEGNRRVDLFVRPDNTYGFEEFRKDPEDARAWTPVQYYSGVCYASKHEAAATANRLIEWLGADRRS
;
A
#
# COMPACT_ATOMS: atom_id res chain seq x y z
N MET A 1 2.17 0.26 17.52
CA MET A 1 1.82 -0.16 16.20
C MET A 1 0.89 0.81 15.52
N SER A 2 1.28 1.27 14.41
CA SER A 2 0.53 2.31 13.74
C SER A 2 0.06 1.77 12.40
N THR A 3 -1.22 1.85 12.16
CA THR A 3 -1.74 1.44 10.88
C THR A 3 -2.85 2.39 10.50
N ARG A 4 -2.91 2.68 9.22
CA ARG A 4 -3.95 3.54 8.70
C ARG A 4 -5.12 2.74 8.16
N LEU A 5 -4.95 1.43 8.09
CA LEU A 5 -5.98 0.58 7.53
C LEU A 5 -7.02 0.24 8.57
N ASP A 6 -8.27 0.43 8.22
CA ASP A 6 -9.39 0.07 9.08
C ASP A 6 -9.53 -1.44 9.13
N LYS A 7 -9.98 -1.94 10.27
CA LYS A 7 -10.15 -3.38 10.43
C LYS A 7 -11.18 -3.96 9.47
N SER A 8 -12.13 -3.16 9.02
CA SER A 8 -13.15 -3.62 8.08
C SER A 8 -12.64 -3.70 6.66
N TRP A 9 -11.45 -3.19 6.39
CA TRP A 9 -10.87 -3.22 5.04
C TRP A 9 -10.14 -4.54 4.85
N ILE A 10 -10.26 -5.09 3.64
CA ILE A 10 -9.65 -6.37 3.33
C ILE A 10 -8.46 -6.15 2.43
N VAL A 11 -7.27 -6.56 2.89
CA VAL A 11 -6.07 -6.47 2.09
C VAL A 11 -6.11 -7.55 1.03
N LEU A 12 -6.05 -7.12 -0.23
CA LEU A 12 -6.12 -8.04 -1.35
C LEU A 12 -4.74 -8.46 -1.83
N GLU A 13 -3.76 -7.58 -1.67
CA GLU A 13 -2.42 -7.83 -2.16
C GLU A 13 -1.44 -7.00 -1.36
N SER A 14 -0.30 -7.59 -1.02
CA SER A 14 0.80 -6.90 -0.35
C SER A 14 2.06 -7.12 -1.16
N ARG A 15 2.83 -6.06 -1.35
CA ARG A 15 4.10 -6.15 -2.06
C ARG A 15 5.18 -5.44 -1.28
N GLU A 16 6.36 -6.06 -1.22
CA GLU A 16 7.52 -5.46 -0.56
C GLU A 16 8.61 -5.23 -1.61
N ASN A 17 9.44 -4.23 -1.35
CA ASN A 17 10.58 -3.99 -2.24
C ASN A 17 11.68 -5.03 -1.97
N ALA A 18 12.72 -4.99 -2.78
CA ALA A 18 13.80 -5.99 -2.68
C ALA A 18 14.49 -5.97 -1.33
N GLU A 19 14.58 -4.79 -0.72
CA GLU A 19 15.25 -4.66 0.57
C GLU A 19 14.35 -4.99 1.75
N GLY A 20 13.06 -5.13 1.51
CA GLY A 20 12.12 -5.45 2.57
C GLY A 20 11.85 -4.32 3.53
N ASN A 21 12.17 -3.08 3.15
CA ASN A 21 11.94 -1.93 4.01
C ASN A 21 10.81 -1.03 3.53
N ARG A 22 10.15 -1.40 2.44
CA ARG A 22 8.97 -0.70 1.93
C ARG A 22 7.93 -1.71 1.55
N ARG A 23 6.67 -1.37 1.78
CA ARG A 23 5.56 -2.26 1.46
C ARG A 23 4.36 -1.46 1.00
N VAL A 24 3.63 -2.01 0.04
CA VAL A 24 2.36 -1.44 -0.42
C VAL A 24 1.28 -2.48 -0.21
N ASP A 25 0.20 -2.08 0.44
CA ASP A 25 -0.99 -2.91 0.62
C ASP A 25 -2.12 -2.36 -0.23
N LEU A 26 -2.70 -3.23 -1.03
CA LEU A 26 -3.89 -2.94 -1.82
C LEU A 26 -5.09 -3.52 -1.10
N PHE A 27 -6.16 -2.74 -0.95
CA PHE A 27 -7.28 -3.20 -0.13
C PHE A 27 -8.60 -2.77 -0.73
N VAL A 28 -9.67 -3.42 -0.27
CA VAL A 28 -11.04 -3.07 -0.61
C VAL A 28 -11.80 -2.73 0.66
N ARG A 29 -12.63 -1.70 0.58
CA ARG A 29 -13.45 -1.24 1.70
C ARG A 29 -14.85 -1.85 1.62
N PRO A 30 -15.60 -1.80 2.74
CA PRO A 30 -16.97 -2.37 2.73
C PRO A 30 -17.90 -1.74 1.71
N ASP A 31 -17.65 -0.50 1.32
CA ASP A 31 -18.49 0.16 0.31
C ASP A 31 -18.04 -0.14 -1.11
N ASN A 32 -17.16 -1.13 -1.28
CA ASN A 32 -16.65 -1.58 -2.57
C ASN A 32 -15.74 -0.58 -3.26
N THR A 33 -15.18 0.36 -2.53
CA THR A 33 -14.10 1.20 -3.07
C THR A 33 -12.76 0.57 -2.73
N TYR A 34 -11.78 0.85 -3.57
CA TYR A 34 -10.45 0.27 -3.46
C TYR A 34 -9.44 1.35 -3.10
N GLY A 35 -8.34 0.94 -2.51
CA GLY A 35 -7.30 1.87 -2.16
C GLY A 35 -5.97 1.16 -1.96
N PHE A 36 -4.95 1.94 -1.67
CA PHE A 36 -3.64 1.41 -1.36
C PHE A 36 -2.95 2.32 -0.37
N GLU A 37 -1.95 1.78 0.31
CA GLU A 37 -1.15 2.54 1.26
C GLU A 37 0.27 2.03 1.18
N GLU A 38 1.24 2.95 1.25
CA GLU A 38 2.65 2.59 1.27
C GLU A 38 3.18 2.75 2.68
N PHE A 39 3.96 1.77 3.13
CA PHE A 39 4.57 1.77 4.46
C PHE A 39 6.08 1.66 4.34
N ARG A 40 6.76 2.22 5.32
CA ARG A 40 8.20 2.02 5.45
C ARG A 40 8.48 1.36 6.79
N LYS A 41 9.51 0.54 6.81
CA LYS A 41 9.93 -0.11 8.04
C LYS A 41 10.71 0.87 8.89
N ASP A 42 10.43 0.89 10.19
CA ASP A 42 11.16 1.75 11.11
C ASP A 42 12.60 1.26 11.25
N PRO A 43 13.60 2.13 11.04
CA PRO A 43 14.99 1.67 11.17
C PRO A 43 15.35 1.20 12.57
N GLU A 44 14.67 1.72 13.59
CA GLU A 44 14.99 1.34 14.97
C GLU A 44 14.10 0.22 15.49
N ASP A 45 12.96 -0.03 14.85
CA ASP A 45 12.08 -1.11 15.26
C ASP A 45 11.61 -1.83 14.00
N ALA A 46 12.29 -2.93 13.69
CA ALA A 46 12.04 -3.65 12.45
C ALA A 46 10.63 -4.20 12.35
N ARG A 47 9.88 -4.23 13.46
CA ARG A 47 8.51 -4.74 13.44
C ARG A 47 7.48 -3.64 13.24
N ALA A 48 7.90 -2.39 13.20
CA ALA A 48 6.98 -1.28 13.06
C ALA A 48 6.97 -0.80 11.61
N TRP A 49 5.78 -0.70 11.04
CA TRP A 49 5.57 -0.16 9.71
C TRP A 49 4.84 1.16 9.82
N THR A 50 5.35 2.19 9.18
CA THR A 50 4.80 3.53 9.26
C THR A 50 4.33 3.98 7.88
N PRO A 51 3.11 4.52 7.76
CA PRO A 51 2.65 5.02 6.46
C PRO A 51 3.55 6.14 5.95
N VAL A 52 3.89 6.09 4.67
CA VAL A 52 4.76 7.08 4.05
C VAL A 52 3.96 8.30 3.64
N GLN A 53 2.80 8.09 3.04
CA GLN A 53 1.90 9.14 2.59
C GLN A 53 0.48 8.77 2.97
N TYR A 54 -0.46 9.61 2.61
CA TYR A 54 -1.86 9.37 2.95
C TYR A 54 -2.64 8.86 1.74
N TYR A 55 -2.06 7.89 1.05
CA TYR A 55 -2.71 7.33 -0.13
C TYR A 55 -4.06 6.71 0.19
N SER A 56 -4.24 6.18 1.40
CA SER A 56 -5.47 5.53 1.78
C SER A 56 -6.65 6.49 1.90
N GLY A 57 -6.40 7.80 1.80
CA GLY A 57 -7.48 8.76 1.80
C GLY A 57 -8.20 8.89 0.47
N VAL A 58 -7.69 8.23 -0.57
CA VAL A 58 -8.28 8.32 -1.90
C VAL A 58 -9.02 7.03 -2.23
N CYS A 59 -10.19 7.16 -2.84
CA CYS A 59 -11.01 6.01 -3.19
C CYS A 59 -10.95 5.77 -4.69
N TYR A 60 -10.84 4.50 -5.07
CA TYR A 60 -10.81 4.10 -6.47
C TYR A 60 -11.95 3.15 -6.76
N ALA A 61 -12.44 3.17 -7.99
CA ALA A 61 -13.61 2.39 -8.36
C ALA A 61 -13.30 0.91 -8.57
N SER A 62 -12.03 0.57 -8.82
CA SER A 62 -11.67 -0.81 -9.09
C SER A 62 -10.27 -1.09 -8.56
N LYS A 63 -10.01 -2.38 -8.37
CA LYS A 63 -8.67 -2.80 -7.98
C LYS A 63 -7.63 -2.42 -9.03
N HIS A 64 -8.02 -2.54 -10.30
CA HIS A 64 -7.12 -2.20 -11.39
C HIS A 64 -6.70 -0.72 -11.33
N GLU A 65 -7.66 0.14 -11.07
CA GLU A 65 -7.39 1.57 -10.96
C GLU A 65 -6.44 1.87 -9.81
N ALA A 66 -6.70 1.27 -8.66
CA ALA A 66 -5.87 1.49 -7.49
C ALA A 66 -4.45 0.97 -7.75
N ALA A 67 -4.34 -0.21 -8.34
CA ALA A 67 -3.03 -0.79 -8.62
C ALA A 67 -2.26 0.03 -9.64
N ALA A 68 -2.93 0.48 -10.70
CA ALA A 68 -2.27 1.29 -11.72
C ALA A 68 -1.77 2.62 -11.15
N THR A 69 -2.57 3.23 -10.28
CA THR A 69 -2.17 4.48 -9.65
C THR A 69 -0.99 4.26 -8.72
N ALA A 70 -1.02 3.17 -7.95
CA ALA A 70 0.08 2.85 -7.05
C ALA A 70 1.37 2.66 -7.84
N ASN A 71 1.31 1.93 -8.95
CA ASN A 71 2.49 1.70 -9.78
C ASN A 71 3.05 3.01 -10.34
N ARG A 72 2.18 3.96 -10.62
CA ARG A 72 2.61 5.24 -11.17
C ARG A 72 3.22 6.14 -10.12
N LEU A 73 2.64 6.16 -8.92
CA LEU A 73 3.06 7.08 -7.88
C LEU A 73 4.21 6.54 -7.04
N ILE A 74 4.31 5.24 -6.91
CA ILE A 74 5.32 4.61 -6.08
C ILE A 74 6.40 4.04 -6.99
N GLU A 75 7.52 4.72 -7.02
CA GLU A 75 8.55 4.46 -8.02
C GLU A 75 9.10 3.05 -7.95
N TRP A 76 9.42 2.57 -6.75
CA TRP A 76 10.01 1.24 -6.63
C TRP A 76 9.02 0.16 -7.06
N LEU A 77 7.73 0.41 -6.86
CA LEU A 77 6.70 -0.57 -7.22
C LEU A 77 6.61 -0.71 -8.73
N GLY A 78 6.62 0.42 -9.43
CA GLY A 78 6.60 0.40 -10.88
C GLY A 78 7.84 -0.24 -11.47
N ALA A 79 9.00 0.06 -10.90
CA ALA A 79 10.25 -0.52 -11.38
C ALA A 79 10.27 -2.03 -11.16
N ASP A 80 9.74 -2.48 -10.04
CA ASP A 80 9.70 -3.91 -9.73
C ASP A 80 8.88 -4.66 -10.75
N ARG A 81 7.80 -4.08 -11.23
CA ARG A 81 6.94 -4.75 -12.20
C ARG A 81 7.56 -4.85 -13.59
N ARG A 82 8.59 -4.07 -13.86
CA ARG A 82 9.19 -4.05 -15.18
C ARG A 82 10.24 -5.13 -15.37
N SER A 83 10.65 -5.74 -14.32
CA SER A 83 11.68 -6.77 -14.39
C SER A 83 11.11 -8.12 -14.80
#